data_bc7c1f6c2bae9a3e247c83762479fdc8
#
_entry.id   bc7c1f6c2bae9a3e247c83762479fdc8
#
_cell.length_a   1.000
_cell.length_b   1.000
_cell.length_c   1.000
_cell.angle_alpha   90.00
_cell.angle_beta   90.00
_cell.angle_gamma   90.00
#
_symmetry.space_group_name_H-M   'P 1'
#
loop_
_entity.id
_entity.type
_entity.pdbx_description
1 polymer ?
#
loop_
_entity_poly.entity_id
_entity_poly.type
_entity_poly.pdbx_seq_one_letter_code
_entity_poly.pdbx_strand_id
1 'polypeptide(L)'
;MKNIVLTGFMGTGKTAVGRELSRLLSMKLVDVDTEIEKSRQMTINEIFKQFGELRFREIETEMIRKLSERKDVIISTGGGAVLRQENVDVLREQGIIVCLMATPETILKRTSHSSHRPLLQVEDPFGKIKELLDFRRPFYEKADIMIDTDGKTPREIAEEIIDKMKVRA
;
A
#
# COMPACT_ATOMS: atom_id res chain seq x y z
N MET A 1 -9.33 -12.99 13.42
CA MET A 1 -9.19 -11.51 13.43
C MET A 1 -9.48 -11.00 12.02
N LYS A 2 -9.94 -9.74 11.83
CA LYS A 2 -10.06 -9.18 10.49
C LYS A 2 -8.66 -8.96 9.88
N ASN A 3 -8.56 -9.05 8.57
CA ASN A 3 -7.32 -8.71 7.86
C ASN A 3 -6.96 -7.23 8.10
N ILE A 4 -5.68 -6.90 8.05
CA ILE A 4 -5.21 -5.51 8.06
C ILE A 4 -4.71 -5.20 6.66
N VAL A 5 -5.25 -4.15 6.04
CA VAL A 5 -4.87 -3.74 4.69
C VAL A 5 -4.08 -2.44 4.79
N LEU A 6 -2.82 -2.47 4.37
CA LEU A 6 -1.97 -1.28 4.33
C LEU A 6 -2.01 -0.67 2.92
N THR A 7 -2.48 0.56 2.83
CA THR A 7 -2.50 1.38 1.62
C THR A 7 -1.69 2.66 1.82
N GLY A 8 -1.53 3.42 0.78
CA GLY A 8 -0.81 4.69 0.81
C GLY A 8 0.21 4.81 -0.30
N PHE A 9 0.71 6.02 -0.48
CA PHE A 9 1.68 6.34 -1.52
C PHE A 9 2.99 5.56 -1.35
N MET A 10 3.76 5.44 -2.42
CA MET A 10 5.12 4.88 -2.31
C MET A 10 5.97 5.70 -1.34
N GLY A 11 6.83 5.05 -0.57
CA GLY A 11 7.68 5.73 0.41
C GLY A 11 6.99 6.10 1.73
N THR A 12 5.74 5.73 1.96
CA THR A 12 5.06 5.94 3.24
C THR A 12 5.39 4.89 4.31
N GLY A 13 6.12 3.84 3.94
CA GLY A 13 6.63 2.86 4.91
C GLY A 13 5.78 1.60 5.07
N LYS A 14 4.88 1.28 4.14
CA LYS A 14 4.00 0.10 4.21
C LYS A 14 4.73 -1.21 4.52
N THR A 15 5.85 -1.46 3.87
CA THR A 15 6.62 -2.70 4.08
C THR A 15 7.22 -2.76 5.48
N ALA A 16 7.82 -1.68 5.96
CA ALA A 16 8.44 -1.63 7.29
C ALA A 16 7.38 -1.74 8.39
N VAL A 17 6.29 -0.98 8.27
CA VAL A 17 5.16 -1.04 9.21
C VAL A 17 4.48 -2.42 9.16
N GLY A 18 4.30 -2.99 7.99
CA GLY A 18 3.75 -4.33 7.82
C GLY A 18 4.57 -5.41 8.52
N ARG A 19 5.90 -5.32 8.49
CA ARG A 19 6.79 -6.23 9.23
C ARG A 19 6.63 -6.09 10.75
N GLU A 20 6.52 -4.86 11.26
CA GLU A 20 6.30 -4.62 12.69
C GLU A 20 4.93 -5.14 13.13
N LEU A 21 3.87 -4.88 12.37
CA LEU A 21 2.53 -5.44 12.62
C LEU A 21 2.56 -6.97 12.62
N SER A 22 3.23 -7.57 11.63
CA SER A 22 3.40 -9.03 11.52
C SER A 22 4.05 -9.61 12.80
N ARG A 23 5.09 -8.95 13.29
CA ARG A 23 5.78 -9.36 14.52
C ARG A 23 4.91 -9.19 15.76
N LEU A 24 4.22 -8.05 15.90
CA LEU A 24 3.41 -7.74 17.09
C LEU A 24 2.14 -8.57 17.19
N LEU A 25 1.52 -8.89 16.04
CA LEU A 25 0.24 -9.60 15.99
C LEU A 25 0.36 -11.09 15.62
N SER A 26 1.57 -11.56 15.32
CA SER A 26 1.82 -12.90 14.77
C SER A 26 1.00 -13.20 13.50
N MET A 27 0.72 -12.19 12.70
CA MET A 27 -0.01 -12.28 11.43
C MET A 27 0.97 -12.33 10.26
N LYS A 28 0.64 -13.09 9.21
CA LYS A 28 1.46 -13.17 8.00
C LYS A 28 1.33 -11.89 7.16
N LEU A 29 2.46 -11.26 6.84
CA LEU A 29 2.51 -10.18 5.86
C LEU A 29 2.53 -10.74 4.44
N VAL A 30 1.65 -10.26 3.58
CA VAL A 30 1.61 -10.54 2.14
C VAL A 30 1.60 -9.22 1.37
N ASP A 31 2.44 -9.14 0.35
CA ASP A 31 2.54 -7.96 -0.52
C ASP A 31 1.96 -8.30 -1.89
N VAL A 32 1.00 -7.50 -2.35
CA VAL A 32 0.26 -7.75 -3.59
C VAL A 32 1.20 -7.80 -4.80
N ASP A 33 2.12 -6.83 -4.91
CA ASP A 33 3.05 -6.77 -6.03
C ASP A 33 3.98 -8.01 -6.04
N THR A 34 4.49 -8.38 -4.88
CA THR A 34 5.33 -9.59 -4.74
C THR A 34 4.59 -10.86 -5.14
N GLU A 35 3.32 -11.01 -4.74
CA GLU A 35 2.51 -12.17 -5.11
C GLU A 35 2.15 -12.18 -6.60
N ILE A 36 1.95 -11.01 -7.22
CA ILE A 36 1.79 -10.88 -8.69
C ILE A 36 3.05 -11.34 -9.39
N GLU A 37 4.22 -10.82 -9.01
CA GLU A 37 5.51 -11.19 -9.62
C GLU A 37 5.77 -12.69 -9.54
N LYS A 38 5.52 -13.30 -8.39
CA LYS A 38 5.63 -14.76 -8.21
C LYS A 38 4.68 -15.54 -9.11
N SER A 39 3.42 -15.11 -9.19
CA SER A 39 2.40 -15.82 -9.96
C SER A 39 2.59 -15.71 -11.47
N ARG A 40 3.15 -14.60 -11.93
CA ARG A 40 3.38 -14.32 -13.35
C ARG A 40 4.80 -14.63 -13.80
N GLN A 41 5.72 -14.88 -12.87
CA GLN A 41 7.16 -15.06 -13.14
C GLN A 41 7.75 -13.89 -13.94
N MET A 42 7.26 -12.67 -13.63
CA MET A 42 7.64 -11.41 -14.27
C MET A 42 7.67 -10.31 -13.22
N THR A 43 8.56 -9.35 -13.38
CA THR A 43 8.54 -8.13 -12.56
C THR A 43 7.34 -7.24 -12.92
N ILE A 44 6.92 -6.39 -11.99
CA ILE A 44 5.87 -5.40 -12.28
C ILE A 44 6.23 -4.54 -13.48
N ASN A 45 7.50 -4.11 -13.59
CA ASN A 45 7.98 -3.32 -14.73
C ASN A 45 7.85 -4.06 -16.06
N GLU A 46 8.16 -5.35 -16.10
CA GLU A 46 7.98 -6.19 -17.30
C GLU A 46 6.52 -6.33 -17.68
N ILE A 47 5.62 -6.50 -16.69
CA ILE A 47 4.16 -6.57 -16.92
C ILE A 47 3.67 -5.26 -17.53
N PHE A 48 4.06 -4.10 -16.97
CA PHE A 48 3.71 -2.79 -17.53
C PHE A 48 4.23 -2.60 -18.95
N LYS A 49 5.49 -2.95 -19.19
CA LYS A 49 6.12 -2.80 -20.49
C LYS A 49 5.47 -3.70 -21.57
N GLN A 50 5.15 -4.94 -21.20
CA GLN A 50 4.63 -5.93 -22.15
C GLN A 50 3.12 -5.81 -22.36
N PHE A 51 2.33 -5.53 -21.33
CA PHE A 51 0.87 -5.59 -21.35
C PHE A 51 0.17 -4.26 -21.08
N GLY A 52 0.89 -3.25 -20.61
CA GLY A 52 0.37 -1.92 -20.27
C GLY A 52 -0.30 -1.84 -18.89
N GLU A 53 -0.63 -0.62 -18.50
CA GLU A 53 -1.18 -0.32 -17.16
C GLU A 53 -2.56 -0.95 -16.96
N LEU A 54 -3.43 -0.90 -17.96
CA LEU A 54 -4.79 -1.45 -17.87
C LEU A 54 -4.77 -2.94 -17.50
N ARG A 55 -3.94 -3.71 -18.19
CA ARG A 55 -3.81 -5.15 -17.93
C ARG A 55 -3.18 -5.42 -16.56
N PHE A 56 -2.19 -4.62 -16.15
CA PHE A 56 -1.65 -4.69 -14.80
C PHE A 56 -2.74 -4.49 -13.74
N ARG A 57 -3.61 -3.49 -13.90
CA ARG A 57 -4.72 -3.22 -12.96
C ARG A 57 -5.74 -4.36 -12.87
N GLU A 58 -5.98 -5.07 -13.96
CA GLU A 58 -6.81 -6.29 -13.95
C GLU A 58 -6.14 -7.39 -13.13
N ILE A 59 -4.85 -7.63 -13.37
CA ILE A 59 -4.05 -8.63 -12.63
C ILE A 59 -3.99 -8.27 -11.13
N GLU A 60 -3.81 -6.99 -10.80
CA GLU A 60 -3.82 -6.49 -9.43
C GLU A 60 -5.15 -6.78 -8.74
N THR A 61 -6.28 -6.52 -9.41
CA THR A 61 -7.62 -6.81 -8.89
C THR A 61 -7.83 -8.31 -8.68
N GLU A 62 -7.42 -9.15 -9.62
CA GLU A 62 -7.49 -10.63 -9.48
C GLU A 62 -6.69 -11.08 -8.24
N MET A 63 -5.48 -10.56 -8.05
CA MET A 63 -4.63 -10.90 -6.91
C MET A 63 -5.23 -10.41 -5.58
N ILE A 64 -5.75 -9.19 -5.54
CA ILE A 64 -6.41 -8.63 -4.35
C ILE A 64 -7.59 -9.51 -3.92
N ARG A 65 -8.45 -9.94 -4.84
CA ARG A 65 -9.56 -10.85 -4.54
C ARG A 65 -9.05 -12.14 -3.89
N LYS A 66 -8.06 -12.78 -4.51
CA LYS A 66 -7.46 -14.03 -4.00
C LYS A 66 -6.83 -13.86 -2.60
N LEU A 67 -6.14 -12.74 -2.36
CA LEU A 67 -5.50 -12.49 -1.06
C LEU A 67 -6.52 -12.12 0.02
N SER A 68 -7.61 -11.45 -0.34
CA SER A 68 -8.67 -11.06 0.60
C SER A 68 -9.44 -12.24 1.17
N GLU A 69 -9.48 -13.40 0.48
CA GLU A 69 -10.08 -14.63 0.97
C GLU A 69 -9.27 -15.26 2.14
N ARG A 70 -8.00 -14.89 2.30
CA ARG A 70 -7.17 -15.34 3.42
C ARG A 70 -7.65 -14.69 4.70
N LYS A 71 -7.43 -15.36 5.83
CA LYS A 71 -7.77 -14.87 7.17
C LYS A 71 -6.51 -14.59 7.97
N ASP A 72 -6.61 -13.62 8.86
CA ASP A 72 -5.52 -13.28 9.79
C ASP A 72 -4.21 -12.93 9.05
N VAL A 73 -4.32 -12.12 7.99
CA VAL A 73 -3.18 -11.64 7.21
C VAL A 73 -3.10 -10.11 7.18
N ILE A 74 -1.90 -9.61 7.00
CA ILE A 74 -1.62 -8.20 6.69
C ILE A 74 -1.38 -8.13 5.19
N ILE A 75 -2.20 -7.37 4.47
CA ILE A 75 -2.10 -7.20 3.02
C ILE A 75 -1.50 -5.82 2.73
N SER A 76 -0.31 -5.78 2.14
CA SER A 76 0.30 -4.54 1.66
C SER A 76 -0.04 -4.35 0.18
N THR A 77 -0.67 -3.24 -0.17
CA THR A 77 -1.06 -2.94 -1.55
C THR A 77 -0.08 -1.98 -2.23
N GLY A 78 -0.08 -1.98 -3.55
CA GLY A 78 0.53 -0.91 -4.33
C GLY A 78 -0.21 0.43 -4.13
N GLY A 79 0.48 1.55 -4.37
CA GLY A 79 -0.09 2.88 -4.14
C GLY A 79 -1.30 3.22 -5.02
N GLY A 80 -1.46 2.57 -6.15
CA GLY A 80 -2.59 2.76 -7.07
C GLY A 80 -3.74 1.77 -6.92
N ALA A 81 -3.64 0.78 -6.03
CA ALA A 81 -4.66 -0.26 -5.88
C ALA A 81 -6.03 0.32 -5.48
N VAL A 82 -6.06 1.35 -4.65
CA VAL A 82 -7.28 2.00 -4.17
C VAL A 82 -7.96 2.92 -5.19
N LEU A 83 -7.37 3.13 -6.36
CA LEU A 83 -7.97 3.91 -7.44
C LEU A 83 -9.19 3.18 -8.06
N ARG A 84 -9.25 1.87 -7.93
CA ARG A 84 -10.40 1.06 -8.32
C ARG A 84 -11.30 0.79 -7.12
N GLN A 85 -12.55 1.23 -7.20
CA GLN A 85 -13.53 1.04 -6.13
C GLN A 85 -13.76 -0.43 -5.81
N GLU A 86 -13.77 -1.30 -6.82
CA GLU A 86 -13.91 -2.75 -6.63
C GLU A 86 -12.84 -3.37 -5.72
N ASN A 87 -11.58 -2.86 -5.79
CA ASN A 87 -10.53 -3.31 -4.90
C ASN A 87 -10.80 -2.88 -3.46
N VAL A 88 -11.25 -1.65 -3.27
CA VAL A 88 -11.59 -1.11 -1.94
C VAL A 88 -12.73 -1.91 -1.30
N ASP A 89 -13.75 -2.23 -2.08
CA ASP A 89 -14.92 -2.99 -1.61
C ASP A 89 -14.51 -4.39 -1.15
N VAL A 90 -13.79 -5.13 -1.99
CA VAL A 90 -13.28 -6.48 -1.67
C VAL A 90 -12.37 -6.46 -0.43
N LEU A 91 -11.45 -5.49 -0.33
CA LEU A 91 -10.55 -5.39 0.81
C LEU A 91 -11.28 -5.07 2.11
N ARG A 92 -12.34 -4.25 2.04
CA ARG A 92 -13.15 -3.82 3.20
C ARG A 92 -14.05 -4.94 3.72
N GLU A 93 -14.56 -5.81 2.86
CA GLU A 93 -15.41 -6.94 3.28
C GLU A 93 -14.70 -7.82 4.33
N GLN A 94 -13.41 -8.07 4.15
CA GLN A 94 -12.64 -9.01 4.96
C GLN A 94 -11.62 -8.34 5.89
N GLY A 95 -11.43 -7.02 5.78
CA GLY A 95 -10.35 -6.30 6.46
C GLY A 95 -10.69 -4.91 6.92
N ILE A 96 -9.71 -4.30 7.58
CA ILE A 96 -9.69 -2.87 7.95
C ILE A 96 -8.63 -2.21 7.08
N ILE A 97 -9.03 -1.19 6.33
CA ILE A 97 -8.12 -0.44 5.44
C ILE A 97 -7.45 0.67 6.23
N VAL A 98 -6.13 0.59 6.33
CA VAL A 98 -5.26 1.57 6.98
C VAL A 98 -4.44 2.28 5.91
N CYS A 99 -4.62 3.59 5.77
CA CYS A 99 -3.81 4.41 4.87
C CYS A 99 -2.67 5.07 5.62
N LEU A 100 -1.44 4.82 5.17
CA LEU A 100 -0.25 5.50 5.66
C LEU A 100 -0.01 6.76 4.83
N MET A 101 0.10 7.91 5.51
CA MET A 101 0.32 9.21 4.90
C MET A 101 1.71 9.73 5.26
N ALA A 102 2.29 10.50 4.37
CA ALA A 102 3.51 11.25 4.61
C ALA A 102 3.49 12.54 3.78
N THR A 103 4.26 13.55 4.20
CA THR A 103 4.43 14.77 3.42
C THR A 103 5.21 14.49 2.12
N PRO A 104 5.04 15.31 1.07
CA PRO A 104 5.83 15.20 -0.16
C PRO A 104 7.33 15.23 0.10
N GLU A 105 7.79 16.05 1.04
CA GLU A 105 9.20 16.17 1.46
C GLU A 105 9.72 14.85 2.04
N THR A 106 8.96 14.22 2.92
CA THR A 106 9.30 12.93 3.53
C THR A 106 9.32 11.83 2.48
N ILE A 107 8.34 11.80 1.57
CA ILE A 107 8.30 10.84 0.46
C ILE A 107 9.51 11.01 -0.44
N LEU A 108 9.85 12.25 -0.84
CA LEU A 108 11.03 12.52 -1.65
C LEU A 108 12.30 12.00 -0.99
N LYS A 109 12.50 12.30 0.30
CA LYS A 109 13.66 11.85 1.07
C LYS A 109 13.76 10.32 1.12
N ARG A 110 12.64 9.63 1.35
CA ARG A 110 12.59 8.17 1.46
C ARG A 110 12.75 7.47 0.12
N THR A 111 12.39 8.12 -1.00
CA THR A 111 12.42 7.53 -2.33
C THR A 111 13.62 7.96 -3.19
N SER A 112 14.39 8.97 -2.78
CA SER A 112 15.51 9.54 -3.53
C SER A 112 16.64 8.53 -3.83
N HIS A 113 16.78 7.49 -3.03
CA HIS A 113 17.79 6.43 -3.21
C HIS A 113 17.25 5.17 -3.90
N SER A 114 15.98 5.17 -4.36
CA SER A 114 15.36 4.01 -4.99
C SER A 114 15.34 4.15 -6.51
N SER A 115 16.14 3.33 -7.20
CA SER A 115 16.12 3.22 -8.66
C SER A 115 14.91 2.44 -9.21
N HIS A 116 14.09 1.83 -8.34
CA HIS A 116 12.99 0.93 -8.71
C HIS A 116 11.62 1.61 -8.79
N ARG A 117 11.57 2.94 -8.97
CA ARG A 117 10.31 3.70 -8.99
C ARG A 117 10.20 4.54 -10.26
N PRO A 118 9.75 3.93 -11.38
CA PRO A 118 9.70 4.60 -12.69
C PRO A 118 8.91 5.91 -12.68
N LEU A 119 7.84 6.01 -11.89
CA LEU A 119 7.00 7.21 -11.79
C LEU A 119 7.74 8.44 -11.24
N LEU A 120 8.86 8.24 -10.51
CA LEU A 120 9.66 9.32 -9.91
C LEU A 120 10.98 9.57 -10.65
N GLN A 121 11.25 8.84 -11.74
CA GLN A 121 12.40 9.07 -12.62
C GLN A 121 12.07 10.18 -13.65
N VAL A 122 11.87 11.39 -13.15
CA VAL A 122 11.51 12.58 -13.93
C VAL A 122 12.41 13.74 -13.52
N GLU A 123 12.40 14.85 -14.30
CA GLU A 123 13.23 16.05 -14.01
C GLU A 123 12.85 16.70 -12.67
N ASP A 124 11.55 16.71 -12.32
CA ASP A 124 11.04 17.27 -11.06
C ASP A 124 10.31 16.18 -10.24
N PRO A 125 11.03 15.32 -9.49
CA PRO A 125 10.41 14.29 -8.66
C PRO A 125 9.48 14.85 -7.58
N PHE A 126 9.82 15.99 -6.98
CA PHE A 126 9.01 16.63 -5.95
C PHE A 126 7.65 17.10 -6.48
N GLY A 127 7.67 17.80 -7.62
CA GLY A 127 6.44 18.22 -8.30
C GLY A 127 5.57 17.03 -8.70
N LYS A 128 6.20 15.96 -9.17
CA LYS A 128 5.48 14.73 -9.53
C LYS A 128 4.84 14.04 -8.32
N ILE A 129 5.53 13.99 -7.18
CA ILE A 129 4.98 13.48 -5.92
C ILE A 129 3.75 14.29 -5.50
N LYS A 130 3.84 15.62 -5.52
CA LYS A 130 2.72 16.50 -5.17
C LYS A 130 1.51 16.27 -6.08
N GLU A 131 1.73 16.26 -7.39
CA GLU A 131 0.69 16.00 -8.39
C GLU A 131 -0.03 14.68 -8.13
N LEU A 132 0.72 13.60 -7.95
CA LEU A 132 0.15 12.27 -7.72
C LEU A 132 -0.55 12.16 -6.36
N LEU A 133 -0.02 12.78 -5.31
CA LEU A 133 -0.66 12.81 -3.99
C LEU A 133 -1.99 13.56 -4.04
N ASP A 134 -2.04 14.73 -4.68
CA ASP A 134 -3.26 15.51 -4.81
C ASP A 134 -4.33 14.75 -5.62
N PHE A 135 -3.92 14.09 -6.71
CA PHE A 135 -4.81 13.26 -7.50
C PHE A 135 -5.37 12.06 -6.71
N ARG A 136 -4.52 11.39 -5.92
CA ARG A 136 -4.88 10.17 -5.19
C ARG A 136 -5.51 10.42 -3.82
N ARG A 137 -5.42 11.63 -3.28
CA ARG A 137 -5.95 11.98 -1.96
C ARG A 137 -7.40 11.54 -1.74
N PRO A 138 -8.38 11.81 -2.63
CA PRO A 138 -9.77 11.39 -2.43
C PRO A 138 -9.93 9.88 -2.30
N PHE A 139 -9.05 9.10 -2.93
CA PHE A 139 -9.06 7.64 -2.85
C PHE A 139 -8.45 7.14 -1.53
N TYR A 140 -7.35 7.76 -1.08
CA TYR A 140 -6.72 7.42 0.19
C TYR A 140 -7.60 7.76 1.40
N GLU A 141 -8.36 8.85 1.33
CA GLU A 141 -9.28 9.29 2.40
C GLU A 141 -10.48 8.35 2.61
N LYS A 142 -10.71 7.41 1.72
CA LYS A 142 -11.71 6.35 1.89
C LYS A 142 -11.26 5.25 2.86
N ALA A 143 -10.01 5.26 3.35
CA ALA A 143 -9.53 4.29 4.32
C ALA A 143 -10.30 4.39 5.65
N ASP A 144 -10.37 3.26 6.36
CA ASP A 144 -11.02 3.21 7.67
C ASP A 144 -10.20 3.89 8.75
N ILE A 145 -8.87 3.86 8.61
CA ILE A 145 -7.92 4.50 9.52
C ILE A 145 -6.87 5.25 8.68
N MET A 146 -6.63 6.50 9.05
CA MET A 146 -5.55 7.33 8.48
C MET A 146 -4.43 7.47 9.52
N ILE A 147 -3.19 7.26 9.11
CA ILE A 147 -2.01 7.37 9.96
C ILE A 147 -0.98 8.30 9.31
N ASP A 148 -0.64 9.37 9.98
CA ASP A 148 0.50 10.20 9.64
C ASP A 148 1.80 9.49 10.09
N THR A 149 2.74 9.32 9.16
CA THR A 149 3.98 8.60 9.41
C THR A 149 5.18 9.52 9.62
N ASP A 150 5.02 10.83 9.42
CA ASP A 150 6.13 11.79 9.57
C ASP A 150 6.67 11.79 10.99
N GLY A 151 7.99 11.68 11.13
CA GLY A 151 8.68 11.70 12.41
C GLY A 151 8.48 10.48 13.31
N LYS A 152 7.81 9.44 12.84
CA LYS A 152 7.55 8.21 13.60
C LYS A 152 8.37 7.03 13.07
N THR A 153 8.76 6.15 13.97
CA THR A 153 9.36 4.85 13.61
C THR A 153 8.28 3.88 13.13
N PRO A 154 8.63 2.85 12.34
CA PRO A 154 7.68 1.81 11.92
C PRO A 154 6.98 1.13 13.09
N ARG A 155 7.66 0.98 14.22
CA ARG A 155 7.09 0.39 15.43
C ARG A 155 6.02 1.28 16.06
N GLU A 156 6.30 2.57 16.24
CA GLU A 156 5.33 3.54 16.76
C GLU A 156 4.07 3.60 15.89
N ILE A 157 4.25 3.55 14.57
CA ILE A 157 3.13 3.51 13.62
C ILE A 157 2.32 2.22 13.78
N ALA A 158 2.98 1.07 13.90
CA ALA A 158 2.31 -0.21 14.09
C ALA A 158 1.51 -0.25 15.40
N GLU A 159 2.08 0.25 16.49
CA GLU A 159 1.41 0.36 17.79
C GLU A 159 0.18 1.29 17.71
N GLU A 160 0.31 2.45 17.05
CA GLU A 160 -0.81 3.38 16.82
C GLU A 160 -1.95 2.73 16.01
N ILE A 161 -1.61 1.95 14.98
CA ILE A 161 -2.60 1.20 14.20
C ILE A 161 -3.36 0.23 15.09
N ILE A 162 -2.65 -0.56 15.91
CA ILE A 162 -3.24 -1.54 16.82
C ILE A 162 -4.20 -0.85 17.80
N ASP A 163 -3.79 0.26 18.38
CA ASP A 163 -4.61 1.00 19.34
C ASP A 163 -5.87 1.59 18.69
N LYS A 164 -5.76 2.19 17.50
CA LYS A 164 -6.93 2.67 16.74
C LYS A 164 -7.89 1.56 16.34
N MET A 165 -7.38 0.37 16.07
CA MET A 165 -8.21 -0.81 15.77
C MET A 165 -9.01 -1.28 16.99
N LYS A 166 -8.41 -1.26 18.19
CA LYS A 166 -9.10 -1.62 19.45
C LYS A 166 -10.29 -0.71 19.76
N VAL A 167 -10.15 0.58 19.48
CA VAL A 167 -11.23 1.57 19.70
C VAL A 167 -12.41 1.34 18.76
N ARG A 168 -12.20 0.68 17.61
CA ARG A 168 -13.25 0.40 16.61
C ARG A 168 -13.89 -0.99 16.76
N ALA A 169 -13.29 -1.83 17.56
CA ALA A 169 -13.80 -3.18 17.85
C ALA A 169 -14.88 -3.15 18.91
#